data_0f68e17188c0258c58be1cb17f877308
#
_entry.id   0f68e17188c0258c58be1cb17f877308
#
_cell.length_a   1.000
_cell.length_b   1.000
_cell.length_c   1.000
_cell.angle_alpha   90.00
_cell.angle_beta   90.00
_cell.angle_gamma   90.00
#
_symmetry.space_group_name_H-M   'P 1'
#
loop_
_entity.id
_entity.type
_entity.pdbx_description
1 polymer ?
#
loop_
_entity_poly.entity_id
_entity_poly.type
_entity_poly.pdbx_seq_one_letter_code
_entity_poly.pdbx_strand_id
1 'polypeptide(L)'
;MTLIKPSNFDSTTFTLTVTGLSKTSPLVGNPNSQGVTPNPEGLSDVVYKVLWELTGTDTSTTPNIVSSKTGSTLLDTTGLTSSNIVSFSSLTNDIVSGWLINSDPFISHKYTICNNILETKSVEDTSVPW
;
A
#
# COMPACT_ATOMS: atom_id res chain seq x y z
N MET A 1 16.09 3.41 -11.03
CA MET A 1 15.11 3.71 -12.09
C MET A 1 14.22 4.85 -11.65
N THR A 2 14.01 5.82 -12.50
CA THR A 2 13.15 6.95 -12.19
C THR A 2 11.71 6.64 -12.62
N LEU A 3 10.77 6.85 -11.70
CA LEU A 3 9.36 6.71 -12.02
C LEU A 3 8.88 7.96 -12.75
N ILE A 4 8.08 7.76 -13.79
CA ILE A 4 7.50 8.85 -14.55
C ILE A 4 6.08 9.08 -14.01
N LYS A 5 5.81 10.30 -13.55
CA LYS A 5 4.50 10.69 -13.04
C LYS A 5 3.47 10.68 -14.18
N PRO A 6 2.39 9.88 -14.06
CA PRO A 6 1.33 9.87 -15.06
C PRO A 6 0.63 11.23 -15.17
N SER A 7 0.14 11.55 -16.36
CA SER A 7 -0.50 12.83 -16.63
C SER A 7 -1.80 13.06 -15.84
N ASN A 8 -2.46 11.97 -15.45
CA ASN A 8 -3.72 12.02 -14.69
C ASN A 8 -3.51 11.88 -13.18
N PHE A 9 -2.26 11.92 -12.70
CA PHE A 9 -1.99 11.71 -11.26
C PHE A 9 -2.70 12.74 -10.39
N ASP A 10 -2.63 14.02 -10.78
CA ASP A 10 -3.20 15.10 -9.96
C ASP A 10 -4.74 15.13 -9.99
N SER A 11 -5.37 14.51 -10.99
CA SER A 11 -6.83 14.39 -11.07
C SER A 11 -7.36 13.07 -10.48
N THR A 12 -6.48 12.23 -9.98
CA THR A 12 -6.86 10.93 -9.41
C THR A 12 -6.79 11.01 -7.90
N THR A 13 -7.88 10.65 -7.23
CA THR A 13 -7.91 10.50 -5.78
C THR A 13 -7.68 9.05 -5.41
N PHE A 14 -6.95 8.83 -4.32
CA PHE A 14 -6.59 7.49 -3.87
C PHE A 14 -7.19 7.19 -2.51
N THR A 15 -7.74 5.99 -2.38
CA THR A 15 -8.25 5.48 -1.11
C THR A 15 -7.59 4.14 -0.84
N LEU A 16 -7.00 4.00 0.33
CA LEU A 16 -6.39 2.75 0.78
C LEU A 16 -7.30 2.10 1.81
N THR A 17 -7.75 0.90 1.48
CA THR A 17 -8.59 0.09 2.37
C THR A 17 -7.77 -1.10 2.86
N VAL A 18 -7.69 -1.25 4.16
CA VAL A 18 -7.05 -2.42 4.77
C VAL A 18 -8.04 -3.57 4.73
N THR A 19 -7.65 -4.66 4.06
CA THR A 19 -8.52 -5.83 3.89
C THR A 19 -8.17 -6.96 4.85
N GLY A 20 -6.99 -6.90 5.46
CA GLY A 20 -6.58 -7.89 6.46
C GLY A 20 -5.28 -7.50 7.12
N LEU A 21 -5.06 -8.07 8.28
CA LEU A 21 -3.84 -7.87 9.06
C LEU A 21 -3.33 -9.23 9.51
N SER A 22 -2.03 -9.45 9.40
CA SER A 22 -1.37 -10.61 10.00
C SER A 22 -0.61 -10.13 11.23
N LYS A 23 -0.85 -10.79 12.34
CA LYS A 23 -0.23 -10.43 13.62
C LYS A 23 0.57 -11.60 14.18
N THR A 24 1.57 -11.25 14.98
CA THR A 24 2.41 -12.26 15.61
C THR A 24 1.71 -12.86 16.83
N SER A 25 1.98 -14.15 17.08
CA SER A 25 1.96 -14.69 18.43
C SER A 25 3.22 -14.19 19.16
N PRO A 26 3.32 -14.32 20.49
CA PRO A 26 4.53 -13.91 21.21
C PRO A 26 5.72 -14.76 20.79
N LEU A 27 6.38 -14.35 19.71
CA LEU A 27 7.48 -15.08 19.09
C LEU A 27 8.59 -14.09 18.79
N VAL A 28 9.78 -14.39 19.33
CA VAL A 28 11.00 -13.65 19.00
C VAL A 28 11.59 -14.30 17.76
N GLY A 29 11.73 -13.53 16.68
CA GLY A 29 12.30 -14.04 15.44
C GLY A 29 13.82 -14.21 15.52
N ASN A 30 14.39 -14.87 14.53
CA ASN A 30 15.83 -14.98 14.40
C ASN A 30 16.42 -13.65 13.93
N PRO A 31 17.68 -13.33 14.37
CA PRO A 31 18.34 -12.13 13.88
C PRO A 31 18.51 -12.15 12.35
N ASN A 32 18.39 -10.97 11.73
CA ASN A 32 18.67 -10.84 10.31
C ASN A 32 20.19 -10.78 10.05
N SER A 33 20.57 -10.54 8.79
CA SER A 33 21.99 -10.49 8.40
C SER A 33 22.77 -9.37 9.07
N GLN A 34 22.12 -8.34 9.61
CA GLN A 34 22.73 -7.27 10.39
C GLN A 34 22.73 -7.55 11.89
N GLY A 35 22.26 -8.72 12.31
CA GLY A 35 22.19 -9.07 13.73
C GLY A 35 21.00 -8.46 14.47
N VAL A 36 20.03 -7.88 13.77
CA VAL A 36 18.85 -7.29 14.39
C VAL A 36 17.72 -8.32 14.46
N THR A 37 17.16 -8.50 15.65
CA THR A 37 16.11 -9.46 15.91
C THR A 37 14.73 -8.82 15.68
N PRO A 38 13.87 -9.41 14.82
CA PRO A 38 12.49 -8.96 14.71
C PRO A 38 11.73 -9.24 16.02
N ASN A 39 10.85 -8.31 16.40
CA ASN A 39 10.02 -8.45 17.59
C ASN A 39 10.84 -8.87 18.84
N PRO A 40 11.90 -8.11 19.20
CA PRO A 40 12.87 -8.58 20.20
C PRO A 40 12.30 -8.75 21.60
N GLU A 41 11.21 -8.08 21.93
CA GLU A 41 10.54 -8.21 23.23
C GLU A 41 9.51 -9.35 23.26
N GLY A 42 9.34 -10.08 22.16
CA GLY A 42 8.33 -11.15 22.09
C GLY A 42 6.90 -10.64 22.25
N LEU A 43 6.63 -9.42 21.78
CA LEU A 43 5.30 -8.82 21.88
C LEU A 43 4.30 -9.63 21.11
N SER A 44 3.10 -9.80 21.67
CA SER A 44 1.98 -10.45 20.98
C SER A 44 1.10 -9.42 20.28
N ASP A 45 0.36 -9.88 19.28
CA ASP A 45 -0.56 -9.07 18.50
C ASP A 45 0.13 -7.90 17.78
N VAL A 46 1.40 -8.07 17.42
CA VAL A 46 2.12 -7.10 16.60
C VAL A 46 1.82 -7.37 15.13
N VAL A 47 1.29 -6.37 14.46
CA VAL A 47 1.00 -6.49 13.02
C VAL A 47 2.31 -6.44 12.26
N TYR A 48 2.57 -7.47 11.47
CA TYR A 48 3.77 -7.55 10.64
C TYR A 48 3.46 -7.55 9.14
N LYS A 49 2.19 -7.70 8.77
CA LYS A 49 1.79 -7.73 7.37
C LYS A 49 0.41 -7.11 7.24
N VAL A 50 0.27 -6.24 6.24
CA VAL A 50 -0.99 -5.57 5.92
C VAL A 50 -1.44 -6.03 4.55
N LEU A 51 -2.65 -6.55 4.47
CA LEU A 51 -3.33 -6.79 3.20
C LEU A 51 -4.17 -5.56 2.87
N TRP A 52 -4.08 -5.08 1.64
CA TRP A 52 -4.69 -3.81 1.28
C TRP A 52 -5.26 -3.82 -0.13
N GLU A 53 -6.19 -2.91 -0.35
CA GLU A 53 -6.67 -2.53 -1.67
C GLU A 53 -6.51 -1.02 -1.85
N LEU A 54 -5.79 -0.62 -2.87
CA LEU A 54 -5.64 0.79 -3.24
C LEU A 54 -6.54 1.07 -4.43
N THR A 55 -7.44 2.02 -4.27
CA THR A 55 -8.39 2.42 -5.30
C THR A 55 -8.10 3.84 -5.74
N GLY A 56 -7.94 4.05 -7.04
CA GLY A 56 -7.82 5.38 -7.64
C GLY A 56 -9.04 5.72 -8.45
N THR A 57 -9.53 6.93 -8.29
CA THR A 57 -10.67 7.46 -9.04
C THR A 57 -10.23 8.70 -9.78
N ASP A 58 -10.27 8.66 -11.10
CA ASP A 58 -9.94 9.82 -11.94
C ASP A 58 -11.21 10.64 -12.14
N THR A 59 -11.21 11.83 -11.56
CA THR A 59 -12.37 12.74 -11.59
C THR A 59 -12.36 13.66 -12.81
N SER A 60 -11.35 13.57 -13.66
CA SER A 60 -11.28 14.39 -14.88
C SER A 60 -12.18 13.87 -16.03
N THR A 61 -12.79 12.70 -15.82
CA THR A 61 -13.68 12.07 -16.80
C THR A 61 -15.13 12.06 -16.33
N THR A 62 -16.04 11.93 -17.26
CA THR A 62 -17.48 11.78 -16.98
C THR A 62 -18.02 10.59 -17.77
N PRO A 63 -18.43 9.49 -17.11
CA PRO A 63 -18.31 9.22 -15.67
C PRO A 63 -16.86 9.03 -15.21
N ASN A 64 -16.62 9.12 -13.89
CA ASN A 64 -15.30 8.87 -13.32
C ASN A 64 -14.82 7.46 -13.66
N ILE A 65 -13.53 7.32 -13.88
CA ILE A 65 -12.91 6.01 -14.11
C ILE A 65 -12.22 5.59 -12.81
N VAL A 66 -12.47 4.35 -12.40
CA VAL A 66 -11.94 3.77 -11.17
C VAL A 66 -11.06 2.58 -11.52
N SER A 67 -9.91 2.48 -10.89
CA SER A 67 -9.04 1.32 -10.96
C SER A 67 -8.54 0.97 -9.57
N SER A 68 -8.36 -0.31 -9.31
CA SER A 68 -7.91 -0.79 -8.00
C SER A 68 -6.75 -1.76 -8.16
N LYS A 69 -5.93 -1.81 -7.12
CA LYS A 69 -4.83 -2.78 -7.00
C LYS A 69 -4.85 -3.34 -5.59
N THR A 70 -4.75 -4.65 -5.47
CA THR A 70 -4.62 -5.32 -4.18
C THR A 70 -3.19 -5.75 -3.97
N GLY A 71 -2.79 -5.88 -2.72
CA GLY A 71 -1.46 -6.37 -2.41
C GLY A 71 -1.27 -6.57 -0.93
N SER A 72 -0.03 -6.81 -0.56
CA SER A 72 0.37 -6.95 0.83
C SER A 72 1.69 -6.24 1.06
N THR A 73 1.87 -5.72 2.27
CA THR A 73 3.11 -5.06 2.68
C THR A 73 3.57 -5.67 3.99
N LEU A 74 4.83 -6.08 4.03
CA LEU A 74 5.48 -6.50 5.26
C LEU A 74 5.97 -5.27 5.99
N LEU A 75 5.69 -5.20 7.29
CA LEU A 75 6.14 -4.12 8.15
C LEU A 75 7.44 -4.51 8.84
N ASP A 76 8.32 -3.52 9.05
CA ASP A 76 9.53 -3.74 9.81
C ASP A 76 9.19 -3.78 11.29
N THR A 77 9.39 -4.94 11.91
CA THR A 77 9.13 -5.15 13.33
C THR A 77 10.40 -5.13 14.18
N THR A 78 11.55 -4.81 13.57
CA THR A 78 12.82 -4.72 14.33
C THR A 78 12.80 -3.54 15.28
N GLY A 79 13.29 -3.76 16.50
CA GLY A 79 13.39 -2.71 17.49
C GLY A 79 12.07 -2.28 18.12
N LEU A 80 10.98 -3.00 17.91
CA LEU A 80 9.71 -2.67 18.54
C LEU A 80 9.76 -2.91 20.05
N THR A 81 9.19 -1.97 20.79
CA THR A 81 9.03 -2.04 22.25
C THR A 81 7.58 -1.76 22.59
N SER A 82 7.19 -2.09 23.81
CA SER A 82 5.82 -1.82 24.28
C SER A 82 5.47 -0.32 24.25
N SER A 83 6.48 0.56 24.23
CA SER A 83 6.27 2.01 24.23
C SER A 83 6.06 2.59 22.83
N ASN A 84 6.41 1.86 21.76
CA ASN A 84 6.35 2.39 20.40
C ASN A 84 5.36 1.65 19.49
N ILE A 85 4.47 0.85 20.06
CA ILE A 85 3.42 0.17 19.33
C ILE A 85 2.05 0.71 19.71
N VAL A 86 1.11 0.63 18.76
CA VAL A 86 -0.30 0.91 19.03
C VAL A 86 -0.97 -0.42 19.36
N SER A 87 -1.81 -0.44 20.41
CA SER A 87 -2.56 -1.64 20.77
C SER A 87 -3.38 -2.13 19.57
N PHE A 88 -3.35 -3.45 19.32
CA PHE A 88 -4.09 -4.03 18.19
C PHE A 88 -5.57 -3.65 18.21
N SER A 89 -6.19 -3.66 19.39
CA SER A 89 -7.60 -3.30 19.54
C SER A 89 -7.89 -1.83 19.25
N SER A 90 -6.86 -0.99 19.22
CA SER A 90 -6.99 0.45 18.92
C SER A 90 -6.70 0.79 17.46
N LEU A 91 -6.34 -0.21 16.65
CA LEU A 91 -6.04 0.03 15.24
C LEU A 91 -7.32 0.32 14.45
N THR A 92 -7.22 1.26 13.52
CA THR A 92 -8.28 1.58 12.58
C THR A 92 -7.73 1.57 11.16
N ASN A 93 -8.61 1.54 10.18
CA ASN A 93 -8.18 1.64 8.79
C ASN A 93 -7.33 2.90 8.56
N ASP A 94 -7.72 4.02 9.14
CA ASP A 94 -7.00 5.28 8.96
C ASP A 94 -5.60 5.23 9.54
N ILE A 95 -5.43 4.61 10.72
CA ILE A 95 -4.11 4.46 11.34
C ILE A 95 -3.22 3.58 10.45
N VAL A 96 -3.70 2.41 10.06
CA VAL A 96 -2.90 1.45 9.30
C VAL A 96 -2.63 1.97 7.89
N SER A 97 -3.62 2.52 7.21
CA SER A 97 -3.41 3.09 5.87
C SER A 97 -2.44 4.26 5.90
N GLY A 98 -2.46 5.05 6.99
CA GLY A 98 -1.52 6.14 7.17
C GLY A 98 -0.06 5.69 7.23
N TRP A 99 0.20 4.46 7.65
CA TRP A 99 1.56 3.92 7.64
C TRP A 99 2.08 3.66 6.22
N LEU A 100 1.20 3.50 5.26
CA LEU A 100 1.54 2.98 3.94
C LEU A 100 1.34 3.97 2.81
N ILE A 101 0.23 4.74 2.84
CA ILE A 101 -0.25 5.44 1.64
C ILE A 101 0.72 6.49 1.10
N ASN A 102 1.55 7.07 1.97
CA ASN A 102 2.55 8.06 1.58
C ASN A 102 3.97 7.48 1.55
N SER A 103 4.12 6.17 1.71
CA SER A 103 5.44 5.54 1.61
C SER A 103 5.90 5.47 0.16
N ASP A 104 7.21 5.47 -0.06
CA ASP A 104 7.78 5.42 -1.41
C ASP A 104 7.29 4.22 -2.23
N PRO A 105 7.18 3.00 -1.68
CA PRO A 105 6.63 1.87 -2.45
C PRO A 105 5.22 2.12 -2.97
N PHE A 106 4.39 2.87 -2.24
CA PHE A 106 3.03 3.16 -2.66
C PHE A 106 2.94 4.17 -3.81
N ILE A 107 3.96 4.99 -4.00
CA ILE A 107 4.02 5.88 -5.17
C ILE A 107 3.97 5.06 -6.46
N SER A 108 4.72 3.96 -6.54
CA SER A 108 4.69 3.10 -7.72
C SER A 108 3.33 2.44 -7.92
N HIS A 109 2.66 2.06 -6.84
CA HIS A 109 1.29 1.50 -6.92
C HIS A 109 0.29 2.54 -7.42
N LYS A 110 0.39 3.77 -6.94
CA LYS A 110 -0.46 4.87 -7.40
C LYS A 110 -0.24 5.13 -8.90
N TYR A 111 1.00 5.14 -9.36
CA TYR A 111 1.31 5.33 -10.77
C TYR A 111 0.77 4.19 -11.63
N THR A 112 0.85 2.94 -11.15
CA THR A 112 0.28 1.80 -11.85
C THR A 112 -1.23 1.96 -12.03
N ILE A 113 -1.93 2.40 -11.00
CA ILE A 113 -3.37 2.66 -11.06
C ILE A 113 -3.68 3.75 -12.08
N CYS A 114 -2.94 4.85 -12.05
CA CYS A 114 -3.11 5.93 -13.01
C CYS A 114 -2.90 5.47 -14.46
N ASN A 115 -1.87 4.65 -14.69
CA ASN A 115 -1.61 4.10 -16.02
C ASN A 115 -2.71 3.16 -16.47
N ASN A 116 -3.28 2.36 -15.56
CA ASN A 116 -4.43 1.51 -15.88
C ASN A 116 -5.65 2.33 -16.28
N ILE A 117 -5.88 3.46 -15.61
CA ILE A 117 -6.96 4.38 -15.96
C ILE A 117 -6.72 4.99 -17.34
N LEU A 118 -5.48 5.39 -17.64
CA LEU A 118 -5.14 5.93 -18.96
C LEU A 118 -5.36 4.89 -20.06
N GLU A 119 -5.05 3.62 -19.81
CA GLU A 119 -5.33 2.55 -20.75
C GLU A 119 -6.84 2.41 -20.98
N THR A 120 -7.65 2.54 -19.93
CA THR A 120 -9.12 2.47 -20.04
C THR A 120 -9.67 3.65 -20.84
N LYS A 121 -9.06 4.84 -20.71
CA LYS A 121 -9.45 6.01 -21.49
C LYS A 121 -9.07 5.90 -22.96
N SER A 122 -7.97 5.18 -23.25
CA SER A 122 -7.49 5.09 -24.63
C SER A 122 -8.46 4.30 -25.49
N VAL A 123 -8.64 4.76 -26.70
CA VAL A 123 -9.42 4.04 -27.70
C VAL A 123 -8.44 3.25 -28.54
N GLU A 124 -8.60 1.93 -28.54
CA GLU A 124 -7.80 1.09 -29.41
C GLU A 124 -8.22 1.35 -30.85
N ASP A 125 -7.29 1.84 -31.65
CA ASP A 125 -7.51 2.07 -33.06
C ASP A 125 -6.99 0.85 -33.82
N THR A 126 -7.92 0.03 -34.30
CA THR A 126 -7.60 -1.18 -35.07
C THR A 126 -7.40 -0.91 -36.52
N SER A 127 -7.72 0.32 -37.01
CA SER A 127 -7.44 0.73 -38.36
C SER A 127 -6.09 1.41 -38.39
N VAL A 128 -5.19 0.90 -39.23
CA VAL A 128 -3.86 1.55 -39.40
C VAL A 128 -3.95 2.53 -40.57
N PRO A 129 -3.18 3.67 -40.45
CA PRO A 129 -3.32 4.74 -41.44
C PRO A 129 -2.60 4.46 -42.77
N TRP A 130 -2.02 3.27 -42.92
CA TRP A 130 -1.30 2.91 -44.13
C TRP A 130 -1.88 1.64 -44.80
#